data_16c69fcdc9a85c83df387e82957636e7
#
_entry.id   16c69fcdc9a85c83df387e82957636e7
#
_cell.length_a   1.000
_cell.length_b   1.000
_cell.length_c   1.000
_cell.angle_alpha   90.00
_cell.angle_beta   90.00
_cell.angle_gamma   90.00
#
_symmetry.space_group_name_H-M   'P 1'
#
loop_
_entity.id
_entity.type
_entity.pdbx_description
1 polymer ?
#
loop_
_entity_poly.entity_id
_entity_poly.type
_entity_poly.pdbx_seq_one_letter_code
_entity_poly.pdbx_strand_id
1 'polypeptide(L)'
;MLGVAPVNLRKELALLWNFKTKGPVKSSPAIVGERVYIGSGDQHVYALDLGTGQKLWAYKTEGPIESSPLVLNERVFFGSGDSSLYALDAATGKLVWKYPTGDKILGSPNWVKSPAGGATWILVGSYDFKLHCVDASTGKSNWVYESGNYINGSPAVAGGQTVFGGCDALLHVISLADGKQVKEIEAGAYVAGSVAIADHCAYFGHFENAFQCVDLAKGTNLWTFTDRAFPYFSSPAIARDRVVFGGRDKLVHCLKRVDGGTLWTFSTRSKVDSSPVICGDKVVVGSDDGRVYMLSLGEGKELWSYEIGQPVGSSPAVVANKLVIGSDDGGVYAFAPVMQTGWK
;
A
#
# COMPACT_ATOMS: atom_id res chain seq x y z
N MET A 1 7.01 4.65 0.51
CA MET A 1 5.66 5.27 0.65
C MET A 1 5.44 5.54 2.13
N LEU A 2 4.90 6.69 2.53
CA LEU A 2 4.75 7.06 3.94
C LEU A 2 3.31 6.92 4.46
N GLY A 3 2.37 6.43 3.64
CA GLY A 3 0.95 6.35 4.04
C GLY A 3 0.33 7.73 4.37
N VAL A 4 0.77 8.80 3.71
CA VAL A 4 0.31 10.17 3.96
C VAL A 4 -0.24 10.78 2.69
N ALA A 5 -1.46 11.30 2.75
CA ALA A 5 -2.07 12.10 1.70
C ALA A 5 -1.92 13.61 2.04
N PRO A 6 -1.43 14.46 1.11
CA PRO A 6 -1.19 15.88 1.36
C PRO A 6 -2.48 16.71 1.30
N VAL A 7 -3.57 16.16 1.80
CA VAL A 7 -4.90 16.77 1.80
C VAL A 7 -5.59 16.51 3.14
N ASN A 8 -6.61 17.27 3.46
CA ASN A 8 -7.44 17.06 4.62
C ASN A 8 -8.85 16.60 4.17
N LEU A 9 -9.43 15.63 4.90
CA LEU A 9 -10.81 15.19 4.69
C LEU A 9 -11.75 15.92 5.65
N ARG A 10 -12.97 16.22 5.19
CA ARG A 10 -14.05 16.61 6.09
C ARG A 10 -14.49 15.42 6.94
N LYS A 11 -15.02 15.70 8.14
CA LYS A 11 -15.48 14.66 9.06
C LYS A 11 -16.75 13.96 8.57
N GLU A 12 -17.62 14.68 7.88
CA GLU A 12 -18.90 14.16 7.41
C GLU A 12 -18.79 13.77 5.95
N LEU A 13 -18.72 12.46 5.71
CA LEU A 13 -18.69 11.86 4.37
C LEU A 13 -19.96 11.07 4.12
N ALA A 14 -20.47 11.14 2.90
CA ALA A 14 -21.54 10.28 2.38
C ALA A 14 -21.00 9.44 1.22
N LEU A 15 -21.63 8.31 0.98
CA LEU A 15 -21.36 7.47 -0.19
C LEU A 15 -21.67 8.31 -1.45
N LEU A 16 -20.64 8.47 -2.30
CA LEU A 16 -20.76 9.16 -3.58
C LEU A 16 -21.20 8.17 -4.67
N TRP A 17 -20.51 7.05 -4.75
CA TRP A 17 -20.82 5.95 -5.66
C TRP A 17 -20.21 4.63 -5.17
N ASN A 18 -20.74 3.51 -5.70
CA ASN A 18 -20.21 2.17 -5.55
C ASN A 18 -20.16 1.51 -6.93
N PHE A 19 -18.95 1.05 -7.31
CA PHE A 19 -18.74 0.25 -8.52
C PHE A 19 -18.52 -1.22 -8.13
N LYS A 20 -19.27 -2.16 -8.74
CA LYS A 20 -19.15 -3.61 -8.45
C LYS A 20 -18.28 -4.29 -9.50
N THR A 21 -17.25 -4.98 -9.03
CA THR A 21 -16.47 -5.98 -9.78
C THR A 21 -17.07 -7.39 -9.53
N LYS A 22 -16.50 -8.42 -10.15
CA LYS A 22 -16.95 -9.81 -9.99
C LYS A 22 -16.12 -10.63 -9.01
N GLY A 23 -15.18 -10.01 -8.31
CA GLY A 23 -14.30 -10.66 -7.33
C GLY A 23 -13.88 -9.69 -6.23
N PRO A 24 -13.27 -10.17 -5.14
CA PRO A 24 -12.85 -9.31 -4.04
C PRO A 24 -11.87 -8.23 -4.50
N VAL A 25 -11.95 -7.05 -3.90
CA VAL A 25 -11.08 -5.91 -4.20
C VAL A 25 -10.14 -5.66 -3.02
N LYS A 26 -9.02 -6.38 -3.02
CA LYS A 26 -7.94 -6.23 -2.02
C LYS A 26 -6.90 -5.19 -2.44
N SER A 27 -6.76 -4.95 -3.74
CA SER A 27 -5.95 -3.88 -4.29
C SER A 27 -6.35 -2.53 -3.71
N SER A 28 -5.37 -1.67 -3.43
CA SER A 28 -5.64 -0.29 -3.01
C SER A 28 -5.77 0.62 -4.24
N PRO A 29 -6.71 1.56 -4.26
CA PRO A 29 -6.89 2.44 -5.41
C PRO A 29 -5.72 3.41 -5.57
N ALA A 30 -5.35 3.69 -6.83
CA ALA A 30 -4.51 4.82 -7.19
C ALA A 30 -5.37 5.90 -7.87
N ILE A 31 -5.25 7.14 -7.41
CA ILE A 31 -6.03 8.27 -7.95
C ILE A 31 -5.09 9.26 -8.62
N VAL A 32 -5.31 9.53 -9.90
CA VAL A 32 -4.55 10.54 -10.66
C VAL A 32 -5.52 11.37 -11.52
N GLY A 33 -5.55 12.68 -11.30
CA GLY A 33 -6.56 13.55 -11.89
C GLY A 33 -7.97 13.11 -11.49
N GLU A 34 -8.85 12.99 -12.46
CA GLU A 34 -10.23 12.53 -12.25
C GLU A 34 -10.42 11.03 -12.51
N ARG A 35 -9.37 10.20 -12.31
CA ARG A 35 -9.42 8.76 -12.54
C ARG A 35 -8.97 7.97 -11.33
N VAL A 36 -9.67 6.86 -11.08
CA VAL A 36 -9.33 5.83 -10.10
C VAL A 36 -8.89 4.59 -10.84
N TYR A 37 -7.72 4.05 -10.49
CA TYR A 37 -7.22 2.78 -11.02
C TYR A 37 -7.18 1.76 -9.89
N ILE A 38 -7.70 0.55 -10.13
CA ILE A 38 -7.81 -0.47 -9.08
C ILE A 38 -7.81 -1.89 -9.68
N GLY A 39 -7.13 -2.80 -9.02
CA GLY A 39 -7.13 -4.23 -9.34
C GLY A 39 -8.27 -4.97 -8.63
N SER A 40 -8.69 -6.10 -9.19
CA SER A 40 -9.71 -6.98 -8.61
C SER A 40 -9.32 -8.45 -8.72
N GLY A 41 -9.79 -9.25 -7.80
CA GLY A 41 -9.70 -10.70 -7.83
C GLY A 41 -10.43 -11.34 -9.01
N ASP A 42 -11.25 -10.59 -9.75
CA ASP A 42 -11.88 -11.03 -11.00
C ASP A 42 -10.95 -10.96 -12.22
N GLN A 43 -9.65 -10.79 -12.00
CA GLN A 43 -8.60 -10.74 -13.02
C GLN A 43 -8.58 -9.44 -13.85
N HIS A 44 -9.25 -8.38 -13.41
CA HIS A 44 -9.24 -7.12 -14.13
C HIS A 44 -8.58 -6.00 -13.32
N VAL A 45 -7.88 -5.13 -14.04
CA VAL A 45 -7.63 -3.77 -13.59
C VAL A 45 -8.66 -2.85 -14.24
N TYR A 46 -9.21 -1.94 -13.44
CA TYR A 46 -10.25 -1.00 -13.86
C TYR A 46 -9.72 0.43 -13.78
N ALA A 47 -10.13 1.25 -14.76
CA ALA A 47 -10.11 2.71 -14.61
C ALA A 47 -11.55 3.20 -14.49
N LEU A 48 -11.82 3.97 -13.45
CA LEU A 48 -13.12 4.54 -13.16
C LEU A 48 -13.02 6.06 -13.12
N ASP A 49 -14.10 6.74 -13.48
CA ASP A 49 -14.24 8.17 -13.26
C ASP A 49 -14.40 8.47 -11.76
N LEU A 50 -13.58 9.36 -11.22
CA LEU A 50 -13.56 9.69 -9.77
C LEU A 50 -14.85 10.38 -9.30
N GLY A 51 -15.53 11.11 -10.17
CA GLY A 51 -16.76 11.83 -9.83
C GLY A 51 -18.01 10.95 -9.84
N THR A 52 -18.08 10.01 -10.77
CA THR A 52 -19.30 9.24 -11.07
C THR A 52 -19.19 7.75 -10.80
N GLY A 53 -17.98 7.21 -10.68
CA GLY A 53 -17.74 5.76 -10.58
C GLY A 53 -17.96 5.01 -11.89
N GLN A 54 -18.21 5.69 -13.00
CA GLN A 54 -18.38 5.05 -14.30
C GLN A 54 -17.08 4.42 -14.77
N LYS A 55 -17.18 3.20 -15.31
CA LYS A 55 -16.04 2.50 -15.88
C LYS A 55 -15.60 3.18 -17.17
N LEU A 56 -14.37 3.67 -17.20
CA LEU A 56 -13.73 4.24 -18.39
C LEU A 56 -13.16 3.14 -19.28
N TRP A 57 -12.44 2.21 -18.67
CA TRP A 57 -11.92 1.01 -19.31
C TRP A 57 -11.64 -0.11 -18.30
N ALA A 58 -11.45 -1.31 -18.78
CA ALA A 58 -10.96 -2.44 -18.02
C ALA A 58 -10.00 -3.27 -18.88
N TYR A 59 -8.95 -3.83 -18.26
CA TYR A 59 -8.01 -4.75 -18.90
C TYR A 59 -7.99 -6.07 -18.11
N LYS A 60 -8.10 -7.19 -18.85
CA LYS A 60 -8.12 -8.53 -18.26
C LYS A 60 -6.73 -9.17 -18.30
N THR A 61 -6.29 -9.72 -17.17
CA THR A 61 -5.13 -10.59 -17.02
C THR A 61 -5.55 -12.06 -16.88
N GLU A 62 -4.59 -12.96 -16.76
CA GLU A 62 -4.86 -14.40 -16.59
C GLU A 62 -4.90 -14.82 -15.11
N GLY A 63 -4.61 -13.90 -14.18
CA GLY A 63 -4.63 -14.13 -12.74
C GLY A 63 -5.28 -12.98 -11.95
N PRO A 64 -5.64 -13.19 -10.68
CA PRO A 64 -6.20 -12.14 -9.84
C PRO A 64 -5.22 -10.99 -9.64
N ILE A 65 -5.74 -9.77 -9.42
CA ILE A 65 -4.93 -8.58 -9.22
C ILE A 65 -5.14 -8.07 -7.79
N GLU A 66 -4.22 -8.45 -6.89
CA GLU A 66 -4.15 -7.95 -5.51
C GLU A 66 -3.16 -6.77 -5.36
N SER A 67 -2.16 -6.70 -6.24
CA SER A 67 -1.22 -5.59 -6.35
C SER A 67 -1.94 -4.25 -6.57
N SER A 68 -1.53 -3.22 -5.84
CA SER A 68 -2.09 -1.88 -6.03
C SER A 68 -1.41 -1.20 -7.23
N PRO A 69 -2.18 -0.53 -8.12
CA PRO A 69 -1.62 0.12 -9.29
C PRO A 69 -0.70 1.30 -8.92
N LEU A 70 0.39 1.42 -9.65
CA LEU A 70 1.24 2.61 -9.68
C LEU A 70 0.94 3.37 -10.97
N VAL A 71 0.61 4.66 -10.87
CA VAL A 71 0.39 5.50 -12.05
C VAL A 71 1.51 6.51 -12.18
N LEU A 72 2.21 6.47 -13.31
CA LEU A 72 3.35 7.34 -13.57
C LEU A 72 3.55 7.55 -15.07
N ASN A 73 3.81 8.79 -15.50
CA ASN A 73 4.10 9.11 -16.91
C ASN A 73 3.07 8.51 -17.88
N GLU A 74 1.79 8.77 -17.63
CA GLU A 74 0.65 8.29 -18.45
C GLU A 74 0.54 6.76 -18.57
N ARG A 75 1.16 6.02 -17.65
CA ARG A 75 1.10 4.55 -17.59
C ARG A 75 0.61 4.07 -16.24
N VAL A 76 -0.05 2.92 -16.27
CA VAL A 76 -0.48 2.18 -15.08
C VAL A 76 0.35 0.91 -15.00
N PHE A 77 1.09 0.74 -13.90
CA PHE A 77 1.90 -0.44 -13.63
C PHE A 77 1.25 -1.24 -12.50
N PHE A 78 1.17 -2.55 -12.63
CA PHE A 78 0.65 -3.44 -11.57
C PHE A 78 1.15 -4.86 -11.76
N GLY A 79 1.28 -5.59 -10.65
CA GLY A 79 1.55 -7.02 -10.63
C GLY A 79 0.27 -7.83 -10.73
N SER A 80 0.37 -9.06 -11.22
CA SER A 80 -0.73 -10.00 -11.35
C SER A 80 -0.38 -11.37 -10.77
N GLY A 81 -1.40 -12.11 -10.35
CA GLY A 81 -1.30 -13.52 -9.97
C GLY A 81 -0.93 -14.45 -11.13
N ASP A 82 -0.88 -13.95 -12.37
CA ASP A 82 -0.40 -14.66 -13.53
C ASP A 82 1.13 -14.56 -13.73
N SER A 83 1.86 -14.18 -12.68
CA SER A 83 3.31 -14.07 -12.68
C SER A 83 3.84 -13.00 -13.65
N SER A 84 3.15 -11.86 -13.75
CA SER A 84 3.60 -10.81 -14.66
C SER A 84 3.40 -9.41 -14.08
N LEU A 85 4.36 -8.54 -14.41
CA LEU A 85 4.23 -7.09 -14.25
C LEU A 85 3.72 -6.49 -15.56
N TYR A 86 2.70 -5.67 -15.48
CA TYR A 86 2.06 -5.03 -16.62
C TYR A 86 2.30 -3.53 -16.63
N ALA A 87 2.41 -2.97 -17.83
CA ALA A 87 2.26 -1.54 -18.07
C ALA A 87 1.18 -1.31 -19.12
N LEU A 88 0.17 -0.53 -18.74
CA LEU A 88 -0.91 -0.10 -19.65
C LEU A 88 -0.83 1.40 -19.87
N ASP A 89 -1.34 1.86 -21.00
CA ASP A 89 -1.65 3.26 -21.23
C ASP A 89 -2.78 3.71 -20.29
N ALA A 90 -2.56 4.73 -19.50
CA ALA A 90 -3.48 5.17 -18.45
C ALA A 90 -4.79 5.75 -19.01
N ALA A 91 -4.77 6.31 -20.22
CA ALA A 91 -5.95 6.90 -20.84
C ALA A 91 -6.88 5.84 -21.43
N THR A 92 -6.31 4.82 -22.06
CA THR A 92 -7.04 3.86 -22.92
C THR A 92 -7.09 2.44 -22.39
N GLY A 93 -6.25 2.08 -21.40
CA GLY A 93 -6.10 0.73 -20.89
C GLY A 93 -5.41 -0.24 -21.87
N LYS A 94 -4.83 0.24 -22.96
CA LYS A 94 -4.11 -0.62 -23.92
C LYS A 94 -2.79 -1.10 -23.33
N LEU A 95 -2.44 -2.36 -23.59
CA LEU A 95 -1.15 -2.93 -23.19
C LEU A 95 0.00 -2.19 -23.88
N VAL A 96 0.96 -1.74 -23.08
CA VAL A 96 2.23 -1.17 -23.56
C VAL A 96 3.30 -2.26 -23.57
N TRP A 97 3.45 -2.94 -22.42
CA TRP A 97 4.34 -4.10 -22.29
C TRP A 97 3.91 -4.99 -21.11
N LYS A 98 4.35 -6.25 -21.17
CA LYS A 98 4.21 -7.27 -20.14
C LYS A 98 5.61 -7.84 -19.85
N TYR A 99 5.99 -7.90 -18.57
CA TYR A 99 7.26 -8.46 -18.11
C TYR A 99 6.98 -9.71 -17.25
N PRO A 100 7.42 -10.92 -17.68
CA PRO A 100 7.19 -12.15 -16.92
C PRO A 100 8.16 -12.26 -15.74
N THR A 101 7.67 -12.77 -14.62
CA THR A 101 8.43 -13.25 -13.47
C THR A 101 8.26 -14.76 -13.32
N GLY A 102 8.99 -15.38 -12.41
CA GLY A 102 8.89 -16.83 -12.18
C GLY A 102 7.66 -17.27 -11.38
N ASP A 103 7.02 -16.35 -10.65
CA ASP A 103 5.82 -16.61 -9.85
C ASP A 103 5.01 -15.31 -9.67
N LYS A 104 3.84 -15.40 -9.02
CA LYS A 104 2.88 -14.31 -8.83
C LYS A 104 3.50 -13.07 -8.18
N ILE A 105 2.90 -11.92 -8.49
CA ILE A 105 3.25 -10.62 -7.94
C ILE A 105 2.05 -10.11 -7.12
N LEU A 106 2.20 -10.08 -5.79
CA LEU A 106 1.18 -9.57 -4.86
C LEU A 106 1.53 -8.15 -4.37
N GLY A 107 2.82 -7.86 -4.17
CA GLY A 107 3.30 -6.54 -3.78
C GLY A 107 3.04 -5.49 -4.86
N SER A 108 2.87 -4.25 -4.42
CA SER A 108 2.67 -3.14 -5.35
C SER A 108 4.00 -2.65 -5.92
N PRO A 109 4.08 -2.31 -7.20
CA PRO A 109 5.29 -1.75 -7.78
C PRO A 109 5.60 -0.38 -7.18
N ASN A 110 6.88 -0.05 -7.07
CA ASN A 110 7.37 1.28 -6.77
C ASN A 110 8.26 1.75 -7.90
N TRP A 111 8.64 3.02 -7.88
CA TRP A 111 9.45 3.61 -8.95
C TRP A 111 10.62 4.42 -8.42
N VAL A 112 11.61 4.58 -9.27
CA VAL A 112 12.79 5.41 -9.00
C VAL A 112 13.33 6.00 -10.30
N LYS A 113 13.96 7.16 -10.21
CA LYS A 113 14.82 7.64 -11.30
C LYS A 113 16.10 6.81 -11.33
N SER A 114 16.54 6.42 -12.51
CA SER A 114 17.84 5.76 -12.67
C SER A 114 18.94 6.59 -12.04
N PRO A 115 19.83 6.00 -11.22
CA PRO A 115 20.99 6.71 -10.68
C PRO A 115 21.92 7.30 -11.76
N ALA A 116 21.95 6.69 -12.95
CA ALA A 116 22.67 7.21 -14.10
C ALA A 116 21.94 8.37 -14.82
N GLY A 117 20.72 8.72 -14.38
CA GLY A 117 19.89 9.75 -15.00
C GLY A 117 19.06 9.26 -16.19
N GLY A 118 18.10 10.08 -16.63
CA GLY A 118 17.30 9.89 -17.83
C GLY A 118 16.14 8.90 -17.70
N ALA A 119 16.41 7.65 -17.37
CA ALA A 119 15.39 6.59 -17.28
C ALA A 119 14.61 6.59 -15.97
N THR A 120 13.39 6.05 -16.02
CA THR A 120 12.60 5.72 -14.83
C THR A 120 12.51 4.19 -14.74
N TRP A 121 12.73 3.67 -13.54
CA TRP A 121 12.69 2.24 -13.26
C TRP A 121 11.53 1.88 -12.37
N ILE A 122 10.96 0.71 -12.59
CA ILE A 122 9.93 0.09 -11.77
C ILE A 122 10.57 -1.03 -10.96
N LEU A 123 10.30 -1.03 -9.66
CA LEU A 123 10.76 -2.06 -8.72
C LEU A 123 9.55 -2.88 -8.28
N VAL A 124 9.65 -4.20 -8.31
CA VAL A 124 8.58 -5.10 -7.83
C VAL A 124 9.17 -6.38 -7.27
N GLY A 125 8.64 -6.80 -6.12
CA GLY A 125 8.92 -8.11 -5.52
C GLY A 125 7.97 -9.18 -6.06
N SER A 126 8.46 -10.39 -6.21
CA SER A 126 7.69 -11.54 -6.68
C SER A 126 7.84 -12.74 -5.73
N TYR A 127 6.92 -13.69 -5.83
CA TYR A 127 6.98 -14.99 -5.16
C TYR A 127 8.03 -15.92 -5.78
N ASP A 128 8.70 -15.52 -6.85
CA ASP A 128 9.89 -16.20 -7.39
C ASP A 128 11.17 -15.90 -6.60
N PHE A 129 11.03 -15.29 -5.41
CA PHE A 129 12.10 -14.88 -4.49
C PHE A 129 12.94 -13.70 -4.99
N LYS A 130 12.48 -12.98 -6.02
CA LYS A 130 13.28 -11.95 -6.65
C LYS A 130 12.64 -10.56 -6.55
N LEU A 131 13.52 -9.58 -6.36
CA LEU A 131 13.21 -8.19 -6.62
C LEU A 131 13.64 -7.85 -8.04
N HIS A 132 12.71 -7.45 -8.87
CA HIS A 132 12.93 -7.08 -10.26
C HIS A 132 13.01 -5.56 -10.41
N CYS A 133 13.99 -5.08 -11.13
CA CYS A 133 14.11 -3.70 -11.59
C CYS A 133 13.95 -3.63 -13.09
N VAL A 134 12.89 -2.98 -13.55
CA VAL A 134 12.47 -2.96 -14.94
C VAL A 134 12.42 -1.53 -15.46
N ASP A 135 12.91 -1.28 -16.67
CA ASP A 135 12.78 0.02 -17.31
C ASP A 135 11.30 0.33 -17.61
N ALA A 136 10.81 1.45 -17.07
CA ALA A 136 9.39 1.82 -17.17
C ALA A 136 8.94 2.07 -18.60
N SER A 137 9.84 2.45 -19.50
CA SER A 137 9.50 2.77 -20.90
C SER A 137 9.42 1.53 -21.80
N THR A 138 10.30 0.57 -21.59
CA THR A 138 10.51 -0.57 -22.49
C THR A 138 10.07 -1.91 -21.93
N GLY A 139 9.89 -2.03 -20.59
CA GLY A 139 9.64 -3.31 -19.94
C GLY A 139 10.85 -4.24 -19.88
N LYS A 140 12.05 -3.77 -20.20
CA LYS A 140 13.27 -4.58 -20.12
C LYS A 140 13.83 -4.59 -18.71
N SER A 141 14.36 -5.74 -18.27
CA SER A 141 15.06 -5.87 -17.00
C SER A 141 16.36 -5.05 -17.02
N ASN A 142 16.59 -4.29 -15.96
CA ASN A 142 17.88 -3.63 -15.69
C ASN A 142 18.77 -4.52 -14.83
N TRP A 143 18.19 -5.05 -13.75
CA TRP A 143 18.83 -5.98 -12.84
C TRP A 143 17.76 -6.76 -12.07
N VAL A 144 18.17 -7.86 -11.48
CA VAL A 144 17.36 -8.72 -10.61
C VAL A 144 18.19 -9.07 -9.40
N TYR A 145 17.59 -8.98 -8.22
CA TYR A 145 18.18 -9.43 -6.95
C TYR A 145 17.41 -10.65 -6.44
N GLU A 146 18.11 -11.68 -5.98
CA GLU A 146 17.51 -12.89 -5.43
C GLU A 146 17.60 -12.87 -3.89
N SER A 147 16.46 -12.97 -3.22
CA SER A 147 16.33 -13.13 -1.77
C SER A 147 16.19 -14.60 -1.38
N GLY A 148 16.18 -14.88 -0.07
CA GLY A 148 16.06 -16.26 0.42
C GLY A 148 14.64 -16.85 0.34
N ASN A 149 13.60 -16.01 0.14
CA ASN A 149 12.20 -16.46 0.16
C ASN A 149 11.27 -15.45 -0.55
N TYR A 150 9.93 -15.68 -0.50
CA TYR A 150 8.92 -14.81 -1.11
C TYR A 150 9.05 -13.34 -0.69
N ILE A 151 8.83 -12.45 -1.66
CA ILE A 151 8.75 -11.01 -1.42
C ILE A 151 7.28 -10.58 -1.54
N ASN A 152 6.63 -10.36 -0.40
CA ASN A 152 5.22 -9.97 -0.32
C ASN A 152 5.00 -8.46 -0.36
N GLY A 153 5.86 -7.70 0.33
CA GLY A 153 5.75 -6.27 0.50
C GLY A 153 6.18 -5.48 -0.74
N SER A 154 5.73 -4.24 -0.81
CA SER A 154 6.21 -3.29 -1.81
C SER A 154 7.59 -2.79 -1.43
N PRO A 155 8.56 -2.70 -2.37
CA PRO A 155 9.89 -2.18 -2.08
C PRO A 155 9.83 -0.68 -1.78
N ALA A 156 10.46 -0.26 -0.68
CA ALA A 156 10.63 1.15 -0.32
C ALA A 156 11.92 1.70 -0.92
N VAL A 157 11.93 2.99 -1.28
CA VAL A 157 13.09 3.63 -1.92
C VAL A 157 13.54 4.83 -1.08
N ALA A 158 14.82 4.90 -0.74
CA ALA A 158 15.45 6.02 -0.07
C ALA A 158 16.97 6.04 -0.29
N GLY A 159 17.56 7.23 -0.44
CA GLY A 159 19.04 7.41 -0.42
C GLY A 159 19.83 6.59 -1.44
N GLY A 160 19.29 6.35 -2.65
CA GLY A 160 19.96 5.53 -3.67
C GLY A 160 19.87 4.03 -3.43
N GLN A 161 19.04 3.60 -2.49
CA GLN A 161 18.81 2.20 -2.12
C GLN A 161 17.31 1.86 -2.17
N THR A 162 17.02 0.58 -2.31
CA THR A 162 15.69 0.03 -2.05
C THR A 162 15.74 -0.93 -0.87
N VAL A 163 14.68 -0.91 -0.06
CA VAL A 163 14.56 -1.74 1.14
C VAL A 163 13.23 -2.49 1.10
N PHE A 164 13.27 -3.77 1.37
CA PHE A 164 12.08 -4.60 1.49
C PHE A 164 12.28 -5.68 2.54
N GLY A 165 11.20 -6.20 3.09
CA GLY A 165 11.20 -7.39 3.91
C GLY A 165 10.73 -8.60 3.12
N GLY A 166 11.24 -9.76 3.47
CA GLY A 166 10.87 -11.04 2.87
C GLY A 166 10.33 -12.04 3.89
N CYS A 167 9.90 -13.19 3.39
CA CYS A 167 9.55 -14.34 4.22
C CYS A 167 10.78 -15.13 4.71
N ASP A 168 11.98 -14.57 4.60
CA ASP A 168 13.26 -15.07 5.11
C ASP A 168 13.67 -14.44 6.45
N ALA A 169 12.80 -13.61 7.04
CA ALA A 169 13.03 -12.90 8.28
C ALA A 169 14.14 -11.83 8.21
N LEU A 170 14.42 -11.33 7.01
CA LEU A 170 15.44 -10.31 6.77
C LEU A 170 14.82 -9.04 6.17
N LEU A 171 15.44 -7.89 6.46
CA LEU A 171 15.34 -6.68 5.66
C LEU A 171 16.52 -6.64 4.69
N HIS A 172 16.23 -6.60 3.42
CA HIS A 172 17.21 -6.46 2.35
C HIS A 172 17.39 -5.00 1.99
N VAL A 173 18.63 -4.53 2.00
CA VAL A 173 19.02 -3.19 1.55
C VAL A 173 19.86 -3.36 0.27
N ILE A 174 19.30 -2.92 -0.86
CA ILE A 174 19.84 -3.16 -2.19
C ILE A 174 20.21 -1.84 -2.87
N SER A 175 21.38 -1.78 -3.49
CA SER A 175 21.82 -0.65 -4.31
C SER A 175 20.92 -0.51 -5.55
N LEU A 176 20.38 0.67 -5.77
CA LEU A 176 19.60 0.95 -6.97
C LEU A 176 20.47 0.99 -8.23
N ALA A 177 21.77 1.26 -8.10
CA ALA A 177 22.65 1.41 -9.25
C ALA A 177 22.86 0.11 -10.03
N ASP A 178 22.98 -1.01 -9.31
CA ASP A 178 23.41 -2.28 -9.88
C ASP A 178 22.68 -3.52 -9.32
N GLY A 179 21.71 -3.32 -8.43
CA GLY A 179 20.94 -4.41 -7.84
C GLY A 179 21.71 -5.26 -6.83
N LYS A 180 22.90 -4.82 -6.41
CA LYS A 180 23.70 -5.57 -5.43
C LYS A 180 23.24 -5.34 -4.01
N GLN A 181 23.39 -6.37 -3.21
CA GLN A 181 23.17 -6.30 -1.77
C GLN A 181 24.15 -5.35 -1.13
N VAL A 182 23.61 -4.37 -0.41
CA VAL A 182 24.39 -3.46 0.44
C VAL A 182 24.46 -4.02 1.86
N LYS A 183 23.32 -4.52 2.35
CA LYS A 183 23.19 -5.02 3.72
C LYS A 183 21.97 -5.93 3.84
N GLU A 184 22.05 -6.88 4.77
CA GLU A 184 20.91 -7.58 5.35
C GLU A 184 20.81 -7.25 6.83
N ILE A 185 19.60 -7.11 7.33
CA ILE A 185 19.33 -6.77 8.73
C ILE A 185 18.29 -7.76 9.24
N GLU A 186 18.59 -8.40 10.37
CA GLU A 186 17.66 -9.30 11.05
C GLU A 186 16.34 -8.58 11.39
N ALA A 187 15.22 -9.09 10.87
CA ALA A 187 13.89 -8.62 11.18
C ALA A 187 13.24 -9.42 12.31
N GLY A 188 13.83 -10.55 12.69
CA GLY A 188 13.35 -11.44 13.73
C GLY A 188 12.29 -12.42 13.28
N ALA A 189 11.45 -12.08 12.28
CA ALA A 189 10.45 -12.97 11.67
C ALA A 189 10.02 -12.45 10.29
N TYR A 190 9.18 -13.22 9.61
CA TYR A 190 8.66 -12.90 8.27
C TYR A 190 7.98 -11.53 8.22
N VAL A 191 8.40 -10.68 7.30
CA VAL A 191 7.83 -9.35 7.06
C VAL A 191 6.84 -9.45 5.90
N ALA A 192 5.55 -9.45 6.21
CA ALA A 192 4.49 -9.60 5.21
C ALA A 192 4.01 -8.26 4.62
N GLY A 193 4.07 -7.18 5.40
CA GLY A 193 3.72 -5.83 4.98
C GLY A 193 4.86 -5.10 4.29
N SER A 194 4.56 -3.92 3.75
CA SER A 194 5.59 -3.07 3.18
C SER A 194 6.32 -2.28 4.26
N VAL A 195 7.61 -2.10 4.07
CA VAL A 195 8.44 -1.25 4.93
C VAL A 195 8.18 0.22 4.60
N ALA A 196 8.04 1.08 5.60
CA ALA A 196 8.05 2.52 5.41
C ALA A 196 9.38 3.10 5.91
N ILE A 197 9.96 4.03 5.15
CA ILE A 197 11.25 4.65 5.49
C ILE A 197 11.05 6.14 5.75
N ALA A 198 11.53 6.61 6.91
CA ALA A 198 11.60 8.02 7.24
C ALA A 198 12.86 8.31 8.06
N ASP A 199 13.57 9.37 7.72
CA ASP A 199 14.79 9.83 8.44
C ASP A 199 15.83 8.71 8.67
N HIS A 200 16.11 7.91 7.64
CA HIS A 200 17.02 6.76 7.65
C HIS A 200 16.58 5.57 8.52
N CYS A 201 15.36 5.61 9.05
CA CYS A 201 14.77 4.51 9.82
C CYS A 201 13.72 3.76 9.01
N ALA A 202 13.74 2.43 9.10
CA ALA A 202 12.74 1.52 8.56
C ALA A 202 11.73 1.16 9.66
N TYR A 203 10.44 1.24 9.33
CA TYR A 203 9.33 0.89 10.22
C TYR A 203 8.53 -0.23 9.58
N PHE A 204 8.29 -1.32 10.30
CA PHE A 204 7.56 -2.48 9.79
C PHE A 204 7.03 -3.37 10.91
N GLY A 205 5.96 -4.10 10.61
CA GLY A 205 5.48 -5.19 11.44
C GLY A 205 5.92 -6.55 10.88
N HIS A 206 5.96 -7.57 11.72
CA HIS A 206 6.30 -8.93 11.31
C HIS A 206 5.39 -10.00 11.92
N PHE A 207 5.57 -11.25 11.48
CA PHE A 207 4.70 -12.37 11.79
C PHE A 207 4.71 -12.78 13.26
N GLU A 208 5.82 -12.60 13.98
CA GLU A 208 5.97 -12.94 15.41
C GLU A 208 5.63 -11.75 16.32
N ASN A 209 4.52 -11.09 16.04
CA ASN A 209 3.82 -10.19 16.98
C ASN A 209 4.60 -8.95 17.41
N ALA A 210 5.52 -8.46 16.60
CA ALA A 210 6.23 -7.23 16.89
C ALA A 210 6.17 -6.22 15.74
N PHE A 211 6.24 -4.95 16.12
CA PHE A 211 6.45 -3.82 15.23
C PHE A 211 7.77 -3.15 15.59
N GLN A 212 8.61 -2.89 14.60
CA GLN A 212 10.00 -2.47 14.81
C GLN A 212 10.35 -1.17 14.10
N CYS A 213 11.32 -0.47 14.67
CA CYS A 213 12.04 0.61 14.06
C CYS A 213 13.53 0.26 14.00
N VAL A 214 14.10 0.27 12.81
CA VAL A 214 15.50 -0.11 12.54
C VAL A 214 16.24 1.05 11.90
N ASP A 215 17.44 1.39 12.42
CA ASP A 215 18.37 2.32 11.79
C ASP A 215 19.05 1.62 10.59
N LEU A 216 18.71 2.04 9.38
CA LEU A 216 19.24 1.43 8.15
C LEU A 216 20.75 1.66 7.97
N ALA A 217 21.29 2.77 8.47
CA ALA A 217 22.72 3.07 8.35
C ALA A 217 23.56 2.16 9.25
N LYS A 218 23.12 1.98 10.52
CA LYS A 218 23.80 1.11 11.49
C LYS A 218 23.43 -0.35 11.33
N GLY A 219 22.23 -0.65 10.81
CA GLY A 219 21.65 -2.00 10.77
C GLY A 219 21.23 -2.50 12.16
N THR A 220 20.83 -1.59 13.05
CA THR A 220 20.47 -1.93 14.43
C THR A 220 19.01 -1.59 14.71
N ASN A 221 18.36 -2.44 15.49
CA ASN A 221 17.03 -2.17 16.03
C ASN A 221 17.14 -1.02 17.03
N LEU A 222 16.30 0.01 16.87
CA LEU A 222 16.20 1.14 17.77
C LEU A 222 15.17 0.91 18.87
N TRP A 223 14.04 0.32 18.51
CA TRP A 223 12.99 -0.09 19.43
C TRP A 223 12.09 -1.15 18.81
N THR A 224 11.48 -1.94 19.69
CA THR A 224 10.49 -2.97 19.34
C THR A 224 9.25 -2.74 20.18
N PHE A 225 8.09 -2.70 19.54
CA PHE A 225 6.79 -2.69 20.18
C PHE A 225 6.17 -4.09 20.11
N THR A 226 5.71 -4.60 21.25
CA THR A 226 4.94 -5.83 21.39
C THR A 226 3.80 -5.57 22.37
N ASP A 227 2.57 -5.91 21.98
CA ASP A 227 1.41 -5.77 22.89
C ASP A 227 0.75 -7.14 23.13
N ARG A 228 0.26 -7.79 22.07
CA ARG A 228 -0.44 -9.06 22.14
C ARG A 228 0.21 -10.07 21.18
N ALA A 229 -0.15 -11.34 21.33
CA ALA A 229 0.35 -12.42 20.49
C ALA A 229 -0.34 -12.46 19.10
N PHE A 230 -0.32 -11.34 18.36
CA PHE A 230 -0.92 -11.23 17.01
C PHE A 230 0.02 -10.50 16.05
N PRO A 231 0.14 -10.96 14.80
CA PRO A 231 1.02 -10.34 13.82
C PRO A 231 0.53 -8.99 13.30
N TYR A 232 1.46 -8.19 12.79
CA TYR A 232 1.21 -6.88 12.18
C TYR A 232 1.56 -6.92 10.69
N PHE A 233 0.54 -6.90 9.82
CA PHE A 233 0.70 -7.03 8.37
C PHE A 233 0.42 -5.75 7.60
N SER A 234 -0.26 -4.79 8.22
CA SER A 234 -0.50 -3.53 7.56
C SER A 234 0.82 -2.74 7.37
N SER A 235 0.95 -2.07 6.23
CA SER A 235 2.06 -1.15 6.02
C SER A 235 1.83 0.11 6.86
N PRO A 236 2.86 0.63 7.56
CA PRO A 236 2.66 1.76 8.46
C PRO A 236 2.50 3.09 7.73
N ALA A 237 1.69 3.99 8.30
CA ALA A 237 1.64 5.40 7.94
C ALA A 237 2.50 6.22 8.90
N ILE A 238 3.39 7.05 8.36
CA ILE A 238 4.37 7.81 9.16
C ILE A 238 4.11 9.30 9.06
N ALA A 239 3.74 9.91 10.18
CA ALA A 239 3.75 11.35 10.37
C ALA A 239 5.07 11.82 11.02
N ARG A 240 5.17 13.14 11.29
CA ARG A 240 6.39 13.76 11.81
C ARG A 240 6.90 13.12 13.11
N ASP A 241 6.02 12.85 14.06
CA ASP A 241 6.32 12.40 15.42
C ASP A 241 5.77 11.02 15.78
N ARG A 242 4.97 10.41 14.87
CA ARG A 242 4.24 9.18 15.15
C ARG A 242 4.15 8.24 13.97
N VAL A 243 3.90 6.99 14.27
CA VAL A 243 3.62 5.93 13.31
C VAL A 243 2.27 5.29 13.63
N VAL A 244 1.45 5.05 12.60
CA VAL A 244 0.13 4.43 12.73
C VAL A 244 0.10 3.15 11.90
N PHE A 245 -0.41 2.06 12.46
CA PHE A 245 -0.56 0.77 11.77
C PHE A 245 -1.75 -0.02 12.30
N GLY A 246 -2.23 -0.95 11.52
CA GLY A 246 -3.27 -1.91 11.90
C GLY A 246 -2.66 -3.23 12.37
N GLY A 247 -3.36 -3.91 13.28
CA GLY A 247 -2.97 -5.20 13.83
C GLY A 247 -4.04 -6.27 13.67
N ARG A 248 -3.62 -7.52 13.67
CA ARG A 248 -4.53 -8.67 13.74
C ARG A 248 -5.07 -8.91 15.15
N ASP A 249 -4.59 -8.17 16.12
CA ASP A 249 -5.14 -8.02 17.48
C ASP A 249 -6.44 -7.18 17.54
N LYS A 250 -6.97 -6.78 16.37
CA LYS A 250 -8.17 -5.95 16.20
C LYS A 250 -7.98 -4.50 16.64
N LEU A 251 -6.74 -4.02 16.64
CA LEU A 251 -6.43 -2.65 17.02
C LEU A 251 -5.81 -1.87 15.85
N VAL A 252 -6.10 -0.58 15.84
CA VAL A 252 -5.28 0.42 15.16
C VAL A 252 -4.36 1.02 16.23
N HIS A 253 -3.06 0.94 16.00
CA HIS A 253 -2.04 1.45 16.92
C HIS A 253 -1.47 2.77 16.43
N CYS A 254 -1.18 3.67 17.36
CA CYS A 254 -0.39 4.86 17.13
C CYS A 254 0.71 4.95 18.16
N LEU A 255 1.95 4.95 17.70
CA LEU A 255 3.13 4.98 18.57
C LEU A 255 3.95 6.25 18.30
N LYS A 256 4.74 6.66 19.30
CA LYS A 256 5.79 7.67 19.10
C LYS A 256 6.89 7.10 18.20
N ARG A 257 7.34 7.87 17.23
CA ARG A 257 8.44 7.44 16.34
C ARG A 257 9.76 7.29 17.06
N VAL A 258 10.00 8.07 18.10
CA VAL A 258 11.30 8.17 18.79
C VAL A 258 11.62 6.94 19.61
N ASP A 259 10.63 6.35 20.27
CA ASP A 259 10.83 5.30 21.28
C ASP A 259 9.83 4.13 21.21
N GLY A 260 8.88 4.16 20.27
CA GLY A 260 7.83 3.14 20.15
C GLY A 260 6.77 3.21 21.24
N GLY A 261 6.78 4.22 22.09
CA GLY A 261 5.79 4.39 23.16
C GLY A 261 4.39 4.62 22.61
N THR A 262 3.38 3.93 23.18
CA THR A 262 1.99 4.03 22.75
C THR A 262 1.44 5.43 23.01
N LEU A 263 0.88 6.06 21.97
CA LEU A 263 0.12 7.31 22.06
C LEU A 263 -1.36 7.05 22.26
N TRP A 264 -1.90 6.15 21.44
CA TRP A 264 -3.29 5.68 21.54
C TRP A 264 -3.49 4.37 20.77
N THR A 265 -4.55 3.67 21.10
CA THR A 265 -5.08 2.53 20.33
C THR A 265 -6.56 2.74 20.09
N PHE A 266 -7.07 2.19 18.96
CA PHE A 266 -8.49 2.18 18.64
C PHE A 266 -8.93 0.73 18.35
N SER A 267 -9.99 0.27 19.02
CA SER A 267 -10.50 -1.09 18.88
C SER A 267 -11.51 -1.20 17.75
N THR A 268 -11.25 -2.13 16.84
CA THR A 268 -12.20 -2.61 15.83
C THR A 268 -12.81 -3.94 16.28
N ARG A 269 -13.75 -4.49 15.51
CA ARG A 269 -14.39 -5.78 15.84
C ARG A 269 -13.67 -6.98 15.22
N SER A 270 -12.77 -6.75 14.24
CA SER A 270 -11.97 -7.77 13.57
C SER A 270 -10.57 -7.24 13.27
N LYS A 271 -9.71 -8.06 12.68
CA LYS A 271 -8.33 -7.68 12.32
C LYS A 271 -8.29 -6.49 11.35
N VAL A 272 -7.17 -5.78 11.37
CA VAL A 272 -6.90 -4.60 10.54
C VAL A 272 -5.67 -4.87 9.67
N ASP A 273 -5.89 -5.50 8.50
CA ASP A 273 -4.86 -5.75 7.48
C ASP A 273 -4.74 -4.55 6.51
N SER A 274 -5.77 -3.70 6.40
CA SER A 274 -5.73 -2.44 5.67
C SER A 274 -4.63 -1.51 6.19
N SER A 275 -3.85 -0.94 5.30
CA SER A 275 -2.81 0.03 5.69
C SER A 275 -3.45 1.42 5.89
N PRO A 276 -3.25 2.06 7.05
CA PRO A 276 -3.83 3.36 7.33
C PRO A 276 -3.24 4.45 6.43
N VAL A 277 -4.03 5.49 6.17
CA VAL A 277 -3.60 6.70 5.48
C VAL A 277 -3.84 7.91 6.38
N ILE A 278 -2.78 8.65 6.66
CA ILE A 278 -2.84 9.92 7.38
C ILE A 278 -3.20 11.04 6.38
N CYS A 279 -4.25 11.80 6.69
CA CYS A 279 -4.68 12.95 5.91
C CYS A 279 -4.96 14.15 6.83
N GLY A 280 -4.03 15.10 6.89
CA GLY A 280 -4.06 16.21 7.83
C GLY A 280 -4.02 15.74 9.28
N ASP A 281 -5.07 16.05 10.05
CA ASP A 281 -5.26 15.66 11.46
C ASP A 281 -6.07 14.35 11.64
N LYS A 282 -6.20 13.55 10.57
CA LYS A 282 -7.03 12.33 10.55
C LYS A 282 -6.27 11.12 10.05
N VAL A 283 -6.76 9.95 10.43
CA VAL A 283 -6.34 8.64 9.93
C VAL A 283 -7.56 7.94 9.33
N VAL A 284 -7.42 7.40 8.12
CA VAL A 284 -8.45 6.56 7.50
C VAL A 284 -7.91 5.14 7.37
N VAL A 285 -8.73 4.15 7.68
CA VAL A 285 -8.36 2.73 7.63
C VAL A 285 -9.58 1.84 7.43
N GLY A 286 -9.42 0.72 6.73
CA GLY A 286 -10.41 -0.34 6.64
C GLY A 286 -10.20 -1.40 7.72
N SER A 287 -11.21 -2.20 8.00
CA SER A 287 -11.13 -3.35 8.91
C SER A 287 -11.91 -4.54 8.36
N ASP A 288 -11.47 -5.75 8.71
CA ASP A 288 -12.19 -6.98 8.36
C ASP A 288 -13.52 -7.14 9.12
N ASP A 289 -13.87 -6.19 9.99
CA ASP A 289 -15.22 -6.10 10.57
C ASP A 289 -16.27 -5.51 9.60
N GLY A 290 -15.84 -5.21 8.38
CA GLY A 290 -16.69 -4.67 7.33
C GLY A 290 -16.88 -3.15 7.38
N ARG A 291 -16.01 -2.44 8.09
CA ARG A 291 -16.09 -0.98 8.24
C ARG A 291 -14.87 -0.25 7.71
N VAL A 292 -15.12 0.96 7.26
CA VAL A 292 -14.10 2.00 7.04
C VAL A 292 -14.21 2.98 8.18
N TYR A 293 -13.09 3.30 8.81
CA TYR A 293 -12.99 4.22 9.94
C TYR A 293 -12.21 5.46 9.58
N MET A 294 -12.65 6.62 10.08
CA MET A 294 -11.87 7.85 10.15
C MET A 294 -11.67 8.22 11.59
N LEU A 295 -10.42 8.28 12.03
CA LEU A 295 -10.00 8.56 13.41
C LEU A 295 -9.30 9.90 13.49
N SER A 296 -9.34 10.56 14.66
CA SER A 296 -8.47 11.71 14.93
C SER A 296 -7.02 11.23 15.09
N LEU A 297 -6.08 11.86 14.38
CA LEU A 297 -4.65 11.52 14.48
C LEU A 297 -4.10 11.80 15.89
N GLY A 298 -4.63 12.81 16.58
CA GLY A 298 -4.15 13.20 17.92
C GLY A 298 -4.50 12.20 19.02
N GLU A 299 -5.73 11.66 19.02
CA GLU A 299 -6.29 10.92 20.15
C GLU A 299 -6.85 9.55 19.78
N GLY A 300 -6.90 9.19 18.49
CA GLY A 300 -7.49 7.93 18.02
C GLY A 300 -9.02 7.86 18.18
N LYS A 301 -9.70 8.97 18.42
CA LYS A 301 -11.17 9.00 18.52
C LYS A 301 -11.81 8.81 17.16
N GLU A 302 -12.87 7.99 17.09
CA GLU A 302 -13.70 7.87 15.89
C GLU A 302 -14.35 9.22 15.57
N LEU A 303 -14.15 9.67 14.33
CA LEU A 303 -14.75 10.89 13.77
C LEU A 303 -15.87 10.55 12.79
N TRP A 304 -15.75 9.42 12.11
CA TRP A 304 -16.71 8.92 11.16
C TRP A 304 -16.43 7.43 10.90
N SER A 305 -17.46 6.68 10.59
CA SER A 305 -17.34 5.32 10.06
C SER A 305 -18.45 5.01 9.07
N TYR A 306 -18.20 4.06 8.18
CA TYR A 306 -19.20 3.55 7.23
C TYR A 306 -19.15 2.01 7.21
N GLU A 307 -20.31 1.38 7.30
CA GLU A 307 -20.45 -0.07 7.26
C GLU A 307 -20.69 -0.55 5.83
N ILE A 308 -19.72 -1.30 5.28
CA ILE A 308 -19.85 -2.00 4.01
C ILE A 308 -20.44 -3.39 4.22
N GLY A 309 -20.12 -4.03 5.36
CA GLY A 309 -20.66 -5.33 5.77
C GLY A 309 -19.83 -6.53 5.31
N GLN A 310 -18.76 -6.33 4.56
CA GLN A 310 -17.78 -7.37 4.18
C GLN A 310 -16.35 -6.85 4.43
N PRO A 311 -15.36 -7.73 4.62
CA PRO A 311 -14.00 -7.35 4.96
C PRO A 311 -13.44 -6.24 4.07
N VAL A 312 -12.75 -5.27 4.69
CA VAL A 312 -12.12 -4.14 4.03
C VAL A 312 -10.60 -4.22 4.24
N GLY A 313 -9.97 -5.12 3.47
CA GLY A 313 -8.51 -5.30 3.48
C GLY A 313 -7.76 -4.32 2.57
N SER A 314 -8.44 -3.72 1.60
CA SER A 314 -7.90 -2.65 0.75
C SER A 314 -7.48 -1.44 1.60
N SER A 315 -6.41 -0.75 1.20
CA SER A 315 -6.02 0.50 1.85
C SER A 315 -6.69 1.70 1.18
N PRO A 316 -7.08 2.74 1.94
CA PRO A 316 -7.79 3.89 1.38
C PRO A 316 -6.88 4.76 0.50
N ALA A 317 -7.46 5.39 -0.53
CA ALA A 317 -6.85 6.49 -1.25
C ALA A 317 -7.65 7.78 -1.00
N VAL A 318 -6.94 8.88 -0.74
CA VAL A 318 -7.56 10.17 -0.38
C VAL A 318 -7.06 11.26 -1.30
N VAL A 319 -7.98 11.99 -1.92
CA VAL A 319 -7.68 13.15 -2.79
C VAL A 319 -8.83 14.17 -2.76
N ALA A 320 -8.53 15.46 -2.69
CA ALA A 320 -9.50 16.55 -2.86
C ALA A 320 -10.85 16.33 -2.10
N ASN A 321 -10.78 15.99 -0.81
CA ASN A 321 -11.95 15.64 0.03
C ASN A 321 -12.73 14.38 -0.41
N LYS A 322 -12.19 13.55 -1.27
CA LYS A 322 -12.77 12.25 -1.62
C LYS A 322 -11.93 11.13 -1.03
N LEU A 323 -12.59 10.07 -0.62
CA LEU A 323 -12.03 8.82 -0.13
C LEU A 323 -12.48 7.70 -1.06
N VAL A 324 -11.56 6.87 -1.55
CA VAL A 324 -11.87 5.67 -2.34
C VAL A 324 -11.23 4.46 -1.67
N ILE A 325 -11.96 3.33 -1.61
CA ILE A 325 -11.50 2.09 -1.01
C ILE A 325 -12.17 0.88 -1.65
N GLY A 326 -11.48 -0.25 -1.70
CA GLY A 326 -12.02 -1.54 -2.13
C GLY A 326 -12.53 -2.39 -0.96
N SER A 327 -13.35 -3.40 -1.24
CA SER A 327 -13.83 -4.37 -0.26
C SER A 327 -13.92 -5.78 -0.85
N ASP A 328 -13.89 -6.79 0.01
CA ASP A 328 -13.99 -8.20 -0.39
C ASP A 328 -15.37 -8.58 -0.93
N ASP A 329 -16.38 -7.70 -0.81
CA ASP A 329 -17.68 -7.85 -1.48
C ASP A 329 -17.60 -7.57 -3.00
N GLY A 330 -16.42 -7.23 -3.52
CA GLY A 330 -16.19 -6.85 -4.91
C GLY A 330 -16.53 -5.38 -5.20
N GLY A 331 -16.85 -4.59 -4.19
CA GLY A 331 -17.17 -3.17 -4.33
C GLY A 331 -15.94 -2.27 -4.29
N VAL A 332 -15.96 -1.23 -5.11
CA VAL A 332 -15.11 -0.05 -4.99
C VAL A 332 -16.01 1.09 -4.54
N TYR A 333 -15.73 1.63 -3.38
CA TYR A 333 -16.57 2.65 -2.73
C TYR A 333 -15.87 3.99 -2.76
N ALA A 334 -16.58 5.03 -3.16
CA ALA A 334 -16.11 6.41 -3.04
C ALA A 334 -17.02 7.21 -2.12
N PHE A 335 -16.40 8.04 -1.30
CA PHE A 335 -17.07 8.92 -0.36
C PHE A 335 -16.64 10.36 -0.62
N ALA A 336 -17.59 11.28 -0.43
CA ALA A 336 -17.35 12.73 -0.55
C ALA A 336 -18.09 13.46 0.58
N PRO A 337 -17.74 14.73 0.88
CA PRO A 337 -18.48 15.53 1.85
C PRO A 337 -19.96 15.62 1.49
N VAL A 338 -20.81 15.54 2.50
CA VAL A 338 -22.23 15.86 2.33
C VAL A 338 -22.35 17.29 1.81
N MET A 339 -22.96 17.45 0.64
CA MET A 339 -23.30 18.80 0.18
C MET A 339 -24.35 19.38 1.13
N GLN A 340 -24.00 20.41 1.85
CA GLN A 340 -25.02 21.21 2.55
C GLN A 340 -25.87 21.86 1.46
N THR A 341 -27.05 21.31 1.18
CA THR A 341 -28.06 22.01 0.43
C THR A 341 -28.49 23.20 1.28
N GLY A 342 -27.84 24.32 1.02
CA GLY A 342 -28.28 25.60 1.62
C GLY A 342 -29.65 25.96 1.05
N TRP A 343 -30.69 25.60 1.76
CA TRP A 343 -31.96 26.28 1.60
C TRP A 343 -31.78 27.65 2.25
N LYS A 344 -31.66 28.71 1.42
CA LYS A 344 -31.94 30.08 1.83
C LYS A 344 -33.40 30.35 1.68
#